data_48f883208deed9b6a5f94c83113a4bcb
#
_entry.id   48f883208deed9b6a5f94c83113a4bcb
#
_cell.length_a   1.000
_cell.length_b   1.000
_cell.length_c   1.000
_cell.angle_alpha   90.00
_cell.angle_beta   90.00
_cell.angle_gamma   90.00
#
_symmetry.space_group_name_H-M   'P 1'
#
loop_
_entity.id
_entity.type
_entity.pdbx_description
1 polymer ?
#
loop_
_entity_poly.entity_id
_entity_poly.type
_entity_poly.pdbx_seq_one_letter_code
_entity_poly.pdbx_strand_id
1 'polypeptide(L)'
;MNNVYFEKKVAITPQGNRYDGIIPTGEVSAVIILRAGSAFETGLKRVVPDCRTGRLLIQSNVRTGEPELHYLKLPQHIENHNSVLILDPQMSSGGAALMAVQVLVDHGVPQDKIVFVTYFAGRMGLKRLTKVFPDVRVVVSEIVADFDERWVERRYFGC
;
A
#
# COMPACT_ATOMS: atom_id res chain seq x y z
N MET A 1 -4.36 -13.91 -8.28
CA MET A 1 -4.41 -12.67 -9.10
C MET A 1 -3.13 -11.90 -8.87
N ASN A 2 -2.45 -11.49 -9.94
CA ASN A 2 -1.26 -10.65 -9.81
C ASN A 2 -1.69 -9.20 -9.59
N ASN A 3 -1.19 -8.57 -8.53
CA ASN A 3 -1.45 -7.15 -8.24
C ASN A 3 -0.45 -6.22 -8.95
N VAL A 4 0.66 -6.78 -9.41
CA VAL A 4 1.64 -6.15 -10.29
C VAL A 4 1.83 -7.10 -11.46
N TYR A 5 1.71 -6.58 -12.66
CA TYR A 5 1.93 -7.37 -13.88
C TYR A 5 3.39 -7.28 -14.29
N PHE A 6 3.94 -8.38 -14.81
CA PHE A 6 5.32 -8.49 -15.27
C PHE A 6 5.34 -8.93 -16.73
N GLU A 7 6.30 -8.42 -17.47
CA GLU A 7 6.60 -8.84 -18.84
C GLU A 7 8.04 -9.34 -18.96
N LYS A 8 8.28 -10.18 -19.97
CA LYS A 8 9.63 -10.68 -20.27
C LYS A 8 10.47 -9.55 -20.87
N LYS A 9 11.70 -9.42 -20.39
CA LYS A 9 12.68 -8.47 -20.93
C LYS A 9 14.01 -9.17 -21.15
N VAL A 10 14.56 -8.93 -22.34
CA VAL A 10 15.93 -9.34 -22.68
C VAL A 10 16.86 -8.14 -22.45
N ALA A 11 17.91 -8.33 -21.70
CA ALA A 11 18.98 -7.37 -21.51
C ALA A 11 20.30 -7.94 -22.03
N ILE A 12 21.15 -7.07 -22.56
CA ILE A 12 22.53 -7.42 -22.90
C ILE A 12 23.45 -6.91 -21.81
N THR A 13 24.21 -7.80 -21.21
CA THR A 13 25.16 -7.42 -20.16
C THR A 13 26.31 -6.59 -20.76
N PRO A 14 27.06 -5.81 -19.95
CA PRO A 14 28.23 -5.08 -20.44
C PRO A 14 29.27 -5.95 -21.14
N GLN A 15 29.33 -7.25 -20.83
CA GLN A 15 30.20 -8.24 -21.47
C GLN A 15 29.61 -8.82 -22.77
N GLY A 16 28.44 -8.35 -23.23
CA GLY A 16 27.80 -8.81 -24.45
C GLY A 16 26.93 -10.07 -24.31
N ASN A 17 26.78 -10.62 -23.10
CA ASN A 17 25.95 -11.81 -22.88
C ASN A 17 24.48 -11.45 -22.79
N ARG A 18 23.62 -12.30 -23.37
CA ARG A 18 22.18 -12.19 -23.27
C ARG A 18 21.71 -12.63 -21.87
N TYR A 19 20.84 -11.81 -21.26
CA TYR A 19 20.16 -12.13 -20.02
C TYR A 19 18.64 -11.99 -20.20
N ASP A 20 17.92 -13.08 -19.94
CA ASP A 20 16.45 -13.12 -20.00
C ASP A 20 15.90 -12.91 -18.59
N GLY A 21 15.12 -11.84 -18.41
CA GLY A 21 14.53 -11.46 -17.13
C GLY A 21 13.07 -11.08 -17.24
N ILE A 22 12.54 -10.56 -16.15
CA ILE A 22 11.19 -9.99 -16.09
C ILE A 22 11.26 -8.58 -15.51
N ILE A 23 10.39 -7.70 -15.98
CA ILE A 23 10.19 -6.34 -15.43
C ILE A 23 8.72 -6.10 -15.16
N PRO A 24 8.36 -5.22 -14.23
CA PRO A 24 6.98 -4.77 -14.09
C PRO A 24 6.49 -4.12 -15.38
N THR A 25 5.25 -4.40 -15.76
CA THR A 25 4.59 -3.73 -16.89
C THR A 25 4.18 -2.34 -16.47
N GLY A 26 4.97 -1.34 -16.88
CA GLY A 26 4.78 0.06 -16.52
C GLY A 26 5.34 0.40 -15.12
N GLU A 27 5.08 1.64 -14.69
CA GLU A 27 5.60 2.14 -13.42
C GLU A 27 4.80 1.63 -12.23
N VAL A 28 5.52 1.20 -11.18
CA VAL A 28 4.95 0.75 -9.90
C VAL A 28 5.40 1.69 -8.80
N SER A 29 4.46 2.13 -7.98
CA SER A 29 4.73 2.91 -6.78
C SER A 29 4.22 2.22 -5.53
N ALA A 30 4.84 2.55 -4.41
CA ALA A 30 4.32 2.21 -3.09
C ALA A 30 4.22 3.46 -2.23
N VAL A 31 3.11 3.61 -1.55
CA VAL A 31 2.84 4.67 -0.58
C VAL A 31 2.79 4.04 0.80
N ILE A 32 3.72 4.43 1.63
CA ILE A 32 3.96 3.83 2.94
C ILE A 32 3.24 4.67 4.00
N ILE A 33 2.31 4.07 4.73
CA ILE A 33 1.71 4.73 5.91
C ILE A 33 2.69 4.61 7.06
N LEU A 34 3.23 5.75 7.46
CA LEU A 34 4.24 5.83 8.51
C LEU A 34 3.59 5.62 9.91
N ARG A 35 4.29 5.01 10.82
CA ARG A 35 5.64 4.43 10.72
C ARG A 35 5.63 2.96 10.39
N ALA A 36 4.57 2.23 10.76
CA ALA A 36 4.49 0.77 10.67
C ALA A 36 4.63 0.22 9.25
N GLY A 37 4.10 0.91 8.23
CA GLY A 37 4.20 0.53 6.83
C GLY A 37 5.63 0.37 6.32
N SER A 38 6.61 1.00 6.98
CA SER A 38 8.03 0.88 6.61
C SER A 38 8.55 -0.56 6.72
N ALA A 39 7.92 -1.41 7.54
CA ALA A 39 8.28 -2.82 7.65
C ALA A 39 8.13 -3.59 6.32
N PHE A 40 7.21 -3.17 5.46
CA PHE A 40 7.01 -3.79 4.14
C PHE A 40 8.00 -3.33 3.07
N GLU A 41 8.61 -2.15 3.24
CA GLU A 41 9.43 -1.53 2.19
C GLU A 41 10.60 -2.41 1.75
N THR A 42 11.30 -3.01 2.70
CA THR A 42 12.43 -3.90 2.42
C THR A 42 12.01 -5.13 1.61
N GLY A 43 10.88 -5.75 1.98
CA GLY A 43 10.33 -6.89 1.26
C GLY A 43 9.91 -6.52 -0.16
N LEU A 44 9.21 -5.40 -0.31
CA LEU A 44 8.79 -4.91 -1.62
C LEU A 44 9.99 -4.63 -2.55
N LYS A 45 11.03 -3.96 -2.04
CA LYS A 45 12.23 -3.63 -2.83
C LYS A 45 13.01 -4.86 -3.29
N ARG A 46 12.86 -6.01 -2.64
CA ARG A 46 13.45 -7.28 -3.12
C ARG A 46 12.70 -7.84 -4.33
N VAL A 47 11.39 -7.57 -4.44
CA VAL A 47 10.55 -8.10 -5.53
C VAL A 47 10.43 -7.09 -6.69
N VAL A 48 10.33 -5.80 -6.36
CA VAL A 48 10.22 -4.69 -7.32
C VAL A 48 11.27 -3.63 -6.95
N PRO A 49 12.55 -3.83 -7.33
CA PRO A 49 13.65 -2.95 -6.94
C PRO A 49 13.45 -1.48 -7.34
N ASP A 50 12.90 -1.25 -8.54
CA ASP A 50 12.70 0.08 -9.12
C ASP A 50 11.40 0.76 -8.66
N CYS A 51 10.67 0.15 -7.72
CA CYS A 51 9.45 0.73 -7.17
C CYS A 51 9.72 2.09 -6.54
N ARG A 52 9.01 3.12 -7.02
CA ARG A 52 9.08 4.47 -6.43
C ARG A 52 8.29 4.51 -5.13
N THR A 53 8.82 5.18 -4.10
CA THR A 53 8.17 5.21 -2.79
C THR A 53 7.71 6.60 -2.40
N GLY A 54 6.46 6.70 -1.96
CA GLY A 54 5.87 7.83 -1.27
C GLY A 54 5.66 7.52 0.21
N ARG A 55 5.31 8.54 0.99
CA ARG A 55 5.05 8.39 2.44
C ARG A 55 3.88 9.26 2.87
N LEU A 56 3.04 8.69 3.70
CA LEU A 56 1.96 9.37 4.41
C LEU A 56 2.16 9.21 5.91
N LEU A 57 1.98 10.27 6.68
CA LEU A 57 1.81 10.17 8.13
C LEU A 57 0.36 10.50 8.45
N ILE A 58 -0.38 9.48 8.83
CA ILE A 58 -1.79 9.59 9.24
C ILE A 58 -1.88 9.10 10.68
N GLN A 59 -2.41 9.95 11.55
CA GLN A 59 -2.62 9.63 12.96
C GLN A 59 -4.06 9.92 13.36
N SER A 60 -4.59 9.16 14.30
CA SER A 60 -5.92 9.45 14.85
C SER A 60 -5.83 10.61 15.84
N ASN A 61 -6.71 11.58 15.69
CA ASN A 61 -6.87 12.64 16.66
C ASN A 61 -7.27 12.04 18.03
N VAL A 62 -6.55 12.40 19.07
CA VAL A 62 -6.75 11.83 20.42
C VAL A 62 -8.13 12.16 20.98
N ARG A 63 -8.74 13.29 20.58
CA ARG A 63 -10.04 13.73 21.09
C ARG A 63 -11.21 13.20 20.27
N THR A 64 -11.09 13.17 18.95
CA THR A 64 -12.19 12.80 18.05
C THR A 64 -12.11 11.34 17.57
N GLY A 65 -10.91 10.73 17.61
CA GLY A 65 -10.65 9.42 17.02
C GLY A 65 -10.57 9.44 15.49
N GLU A 66 -10.75 10.60 14.86
CA GLU A 66 -10.71 10.73 13.41
C GLU A 66 -9.28 10.76 12.89
N PRO A 67 -9.03 10.21 11.67
CA PRO A 67 -7.71 10.26 11.06
C PRO A 67 -7.35 11.69 10.65
N GLU A 68 -6.11 12.08 10.87
CA GLU A 68 -5.53 13.35 10.44
C GLU A 68 -4.26 13.09 9.64
N LEU A 69 -4.12 13.79 8.51
CA LEU A 69 -2.95 13.73 7.65
C LEU A 69 -1.92 14.78 8.12
N HIS A 70 -0.77 14.32 8.60
CA HIS A 70 0.31 15.19 9.08
C HIS A 70 1.46 15.35 8.11
N TYR A 71 1.66 14.37 7.21
CA TYR A 71 2.71 14.43 6.21
C TYR A 71 2.29 13.72 4.93
N LEU A 72 2.64 14.33 3.81
CA LEU A 72 2.35 13.83 2.47
C LEU A 72 3.58 14.02 1.57
N LYS A 73 4.07 12.92 1.01
CA LYS A 73 5.03 12.94 -0.08
C LYS A 73 4.71 11.80 -1.04
N LEU A 74 4.33 12.14 -2.24
CA LEU A 74 4.03 11.16 -3.30
C LEU A 74 5.13 11.20 -4.39
N PRO A 75 5.34 10.09 -5.11
CA PRO A 75 6.11 10.08 -6.35
C PRO A 75 5.54 11.07 -7.36
N GLN A 76 6.40 11.66 -8.17
CA GLN A 76 5.97 12.51 -9.27
C GLN A 76 5.15 11.70 -10.27
N HIS A 77 4.08 12.32 -10.80
CA HIS A 77 3.18 11.73 -11.81
C HIS A 77 2.58 10.38 -11.39
N ILE A 78 2.29 10.22 -10.09
CA ILE A 78 1.73 8.98 -9.53
C ILE A 78 0.42 8.57 -10.20
N GLU A 79 -0.35 9.53 -10.72
CA GLU A 79 -1.60 9.32 -11.47
C GLU A 79 -1.39 8.50 -12.74
N ASN A 80 -0.18 8.53 -13.32
CA ASN A 80 0.17 7.80 -14.55
C ASN A 80 0.70 6.39 -14.28
N HIS A 81 0.98 6.03 -13.02
CA HIS A 81 1.54 4.74 -12.68
C HIS A 81 0.53 3.60 -12.87
N ASN A 82 1.02 2.43 -13.25
CA ASN A 82 0.17 1.27 -13.57
C ASN A 82 -0.33 0.54 -12.31
N SER A 83 0.42 0.62 -11.21
CA SER A 83 0.02 0.08 -9.91
C SER A 83 0.55 0.96 -8.79
N VAL A 84 -0.32 1.28 -7.84
CA VAL A 84 0.02 2.04 -6.63
C VAL A 84 -0.33 1.20 -5.42
N LEU A 85 0.69 0.71 -4.72
CA LEU A 85 0.52 -0.09 -3.51
C LEU A 85 0.46 0.83 -2.29
N ILE A 86 -0.54 0.68 -1.42
CA ILE A 86 -0.56 1.30 -0.10
C ILE A 86 -0.11 0.26 0.91
N LEU A 87 0.90 0.58 1.71
CA LEU A 87 1.50 -0.36 2.66
C LEU A 87 1.19 0.06 4.10
N ASP A 88 0.37 -0.75 4.79
CA ASP A 88 0.07 -0.61 6.21
C ASP A 88 -0.12 -2.00 6.84
N PRO A 89 0.73 -2.45 7.77
CA PRO A 89 0.65 -3.81 8.31
C PRO A 89 -0.60 -4.09 9.14
N GLN A 90 -1.29 -3.07 9.61
CA GLN A 90 -2.47 -3.24 10.46
C GLN A 90 -3.58 -2.25 10.11
N MET A 91 -4.72 -2.76 9.69
CA MET A 91 -5.93 -1.99 9.47
C MET A 91 -7.00 -2.38 10.50
N SER A 92 -7.26 -1.55 11.49
CA SER A 92 -8.30 -1.76 12.50
C SER A 92 -9.66 -1.21 12.03
N SER A 93 -10.00 0.02 12.40
CA SER A 93 -11.27 0.67 12.01
C SER A 93 -11.34 1.11 10.54
N GLY A 94 -10.21 1.13 9.85
CA GLY A 94 -10.08 1.54 8.47
C GLY A 94 -9.98 3.05 8.23
N GLY A 95 -9.97 3.88 9.29
CA GLY A 95 -9.90 5.34 9.12
C GLY A 95 -8.66 5.81 8.35
N ALA A 96 -7.47 5.37 8.76
CA ALA A 96 -6.22 5.70 8.07
C ALA A 96 -6.19 5.16 6.63
N ALA A 97 -6.70 3.94 6.42
CA ALA A 97 -6.79 3.34 5.09
C ALA A 97 -7.70 4.14 4.14
N LEU A 98 -8.89 4.54 4.63
CA LEU A 98 -9.82 5.38 3.87
C LEU A 98 -9.18 6.72 3.49
N MET A 99 -8.53 7.38 4.44
CA MET A 99 -7.83 8.65 4.18
C MET A 99 -6.68 8.47 3.18
N ALA A 100 -5.89 7.43 3.31
CA ALA A 100 -4.78 7.16 2.39
C ALA A 100 -5.26 6.93 0.95
N VAL A 101 -6.33 6.15 0.77
CA VAL A 101 -6.95 5.93 -0.56
C VAL A 101 -7.54 7.24 -1.09
N GLN A 102 -8.27 8.00 -0.26
CA GLN A 102 -8.82 9.29 -0.67
C GLN A 102 -7.74 10.25 -1.15
N VAL A 103 -6.62 10.36 -0.43
CA VAL A 103 -5.48 11.18 -0.83
C VAL A 103 -4.98 10.80 -2.23
N LEU A 104 -4.86 9.51 -2.53
CA LEU A 104 -4.43 9.06 -3.86
C LEU A 104 -5.45 9.38 -4.95
N VAL A 105 -6.73 9.18 -4.68
CA VAL A 105 -7.81 9.52 -5.60
C VAL A 105 -7.84 11.03 -5.88
N ASP A 106 -7.65 11.86 -4.86
CA ASP A 106 -7.57 13.33 -4.99
C ASP A 106 -6.35 13.78 -5.81
N HIS A 107 -5.30 12.93 -5.86
CA HIS A 107 -4.14 13.14 -6.73
C HIS A 107 -4.28 12.46 -8.11
N GLY A 108 -5.50 12.07 -8.49
CA GLY A 108 -5.81 11.56 -9.81
C GLY A 108 -5.52 10.07 -10.04
N VAL A 109 -5.17 9.31 -9.01
CA VAL A 109 -4.92 7.86 -9.15
C VAL A 109 -6.25 7.13 -9.27
N PRO A 110 -6.52 6.38 -10.37
CA PRO A 110 -7.73 5.57 -10.49
C PRO A 110 -7.80 4.48 -9.43
N GLN A 111 -8.99 4.23 -8.88
CA GLN A 111 -9.19 3.26 -7.80
C GLN A 111 -8.75 1.84 -8.17
N ASP A 112 -8.98 1.41 -9.40
CA ASP A 112 -8.63 0.07 -9.91
C ASP A 112 -7.11 -0.16 -10.01
N LYS A 113 -6.31 0.91 -9.99
CA LYS A 113 -4.85 0.86 -9.91
C LYS A 113 -4.31 0.80 -8.48
N ILE A 114 -5.16 1.08 -7.47
CA ILE A 114 -4.77 1.08 -6.06
C ILE A 114 -4.89 -0.32 -5.48
N VAL A 115 -3.84 -0.75 -4.77
CA VAL A 115 -3.79 -2.01 -4.02
C VAL A 115 -3.42 -1.72 -2.57
N PHE A 116 -4.34 -1.96 -1.67
CA PHE A 116 -4.07 -1.83 -0.22
C PHE A 116 -3.51 -3.15 0.31
N VAL A 117 -2.30 -3.12 0.87
CA VAL A 117 -1.58 -4.30 1.36
C VAL A 117 -1.44 -4.24 2.87
N THR A 118 -1.96 -5.25 3.56
CA THR A 118 -1.93 -5.33 5.02
C THR A 118 -1.72 -6.76 5.50
N TYR A 119 -1.12 -6.94 6.67
CA TYR A 119 -1.06 -8.25 7.31
C TYR A 119 -2.38 -8.58 8.01
N PHE A 120 -2.85 -7.66 8.84
CA PHE A 120 -4.04 -7.85 9.67
C PHE A 120 -5.08 -6.80 9.34
N ALA A 121 -6.30 -7.24 9.06
CA ALA A 121 -7.43 -6.35 8.85
C ALA A 121 -8.60 -6.72 9.76
N GLY A 122 -9.13 -5.77 10.51
CA GLY A 122 -10.41 -5.88 11.18
C GLY A 122 -11.55 -5.94 10.16
N ARG A 123 -12.57 -6.78 10.40
CA ARG A 123 -13.72 -6.94 9.51
C ARG A 123 -14.42 -5.62 9.22
N MET A 124 -14.58 -4.78 10.24
CA MET A 124 -15.22 -3.48 10.10
C MET A 124 -14.42 -2.55 9.19
N GLY A 125 -13.11 -2.45 9.40
CA GLY A 125 -12.23 -1.63 8.56
C GLY A 125 -12.25 -2.09 7.10
N LEU A 126 -12.15 -3.40 6.87
CA LEU A 126 -12.22 -3.97 5.53
C LEU A 126 -13.56 -3.67 4.85
N LYS A 127 -14.68 -3.90 5.55
CA LYS A 127 -16.02 -3.59 5.03
C LYS A 127 -16.22 -2.10 4.70
N ARG A 128 -15.67 -1.21 5.54
CA ARG A 128 -15.73 0.24 5.29
C ARG A 128 -14.93 0.63 4.06
N LEU A 129 -13.70 0.13 3.94
CA LEU A 129 -12.82 0.42 2.80
C LEU A 129 -13.45 -0.04 1.48
N THR A 130 -13.90 -1.29 1.40
CA THR A 130 -14.48 -1.86 0.18
C THR A 130 -15.86 -1.28 -0.17
N LYS A 131 -16.59 -0.74 0.81
CA LYS A 131 -17.85 -0.03 0.56
C LYS A 131 -17.64 1.35 -0.06
N VAL A 132 -16.63 2.09 0.42
CA VAL A 132 -16.34 3.46 -0.05
C VAL A 132 -15.56 3.45 -1.36
N PHE A 133 -14.62 2.51 -1.49
CA PHE A 133 -13.77 2.36 -2.67
C PHE A 133 -13.86 0.93 -3.22
N PRO A 134 -14.94 0.62 -3.96
CA PRO A 134 -15.21 -0.75 -4.40
C PRO A 134 -14.20 -1.31 -5.40
N ASP A 135 -13.52 -0.45 -6.16
CA ASP A 135 -12.55 -0.86 -7.18
C ASP A 135 -11.13 -1.01 -6.63
N VAL A 136 -10.89 -0.58 -5.38
CA VAL A 136 -9.61 -0.77 -4.71
C VAL A 136 -9.44 -2.25 -4.34
N ARG A 137 -8.31 -2.82 -4.74
CA ARG A 137 -7.95 -4.20 -4.38
C ARG A 137 -7.32 -4.24 -3.00
N VAL A 138 -7.69 -5.23 -2.21
CA VAL A 138 -7.11 -5.45 -0.87
C VAL A 138 -6.39 -6.78 -0.85
N VAL A 139 -5.13 -6.74 -0.40
CA VAL A 139 -4.31 -7.92 -0.12
C VAL A 139 -4.13 -7.99 1.39
N VAL A 140 -4.69 -9.02 1.99
CA VAL A 140 -4.66 -9.22 3.44
C VAL A 140 -4.22 -10.66 3.75
N SER A 141 -3.35 -10.80 4.76
CA SER A 141 -2.91 -12.12 5.23
C SER A 141 -3.93 -12.75 6.17
N GLU A 142 -4.47 -11.98 7.12
CA GLU A 142 -5.40 -12.46 8.12
C GLU A 142 -6.50 -11.41 8.40
N ILE A 143 -7.76 -11.89 8.42
CA ILE A 143 -8.90 -11.06 8.81
C ILE A 143 -9.23 -11.37 10.27
N VAL A 144 -9.16 -10.35 11.12
CA VAL A 144 -9.36 -10.45 12.57
C VAL A 144 -10.79 -10.05 12.93
N ALA A 145 -11.39 -10.74 13.92
CA ALA A 145 -12.69 -10.37 14.44
C ALA A 145 -12.63 -9.02 15.18
N ASP A 146 -13.64 -8.18 14.98
CA ASP A 146 -13.69 -6.82 15.54
C ASP A 146 -13.82 -6.78 17.07
N PHE A 147 -14.12 -7.92 17.69
CA PHE A 147 -14.28 -8.03 19.15
C PHE A 147 -12.96 -8.16 19.94
N ASP A 148 -11.85 -8.38 19.25
CA ASP A 148 -10.53 -8.39 19.89
C ASP A 148 -9.97 -6.97 19.97
N GLU A 149 -10.53 -6.15 20.88
CA GLU A 149 -10.25 -4.71 21.02
C GLU A 149 -8.78 -4.36 21.17
N ARG A 150 -7.95 -5.33 21.59
CA ARG A 150 -6.52 -5.12 21.85
C ARG A 150 -5.58 -5.87 20.92
N TRP A 151 -6.06 -6.39 19.80
CA TRP A 151 -5.20 -7.15 18.91
C TRP A 151 -4.08 -6.28 18.29
N VAL A 152 -4.34 -4.99 18.05
CA VAL A 152 -3.34 -4.02 17.58
C VAL A 152 -2.22 -3.81 18.58
N GLU A 153 -2.55 -3.75 19.89
CA GLU A 153 -1.58 -3.59 20.98
C GLU A 153 -0.69 -4.84 21.16
N ARG A 154 -1.25 -6.03 20.90
CA ARG A 154 -0.54 -7.31 21.04
C ARG A 154 0.41 -7.61 19.87
N ARG A 155 0.19 -6.99 18.72
CA ARG A 155 0.93 -7.24 17.48
C ARG A 155 1.63 -5.96 17.02
N TYR A 156 2.67 -5.60 17.75
CA TYR A 156 3.43 -4.39 17.53
C TYR A 156 4.42 -4.54 16.37
N PHE A 157 4.43 -3.60 15.45
CA PHE A 157 5.30 -3.58 14.26
C PHE A 157 6.39 -2.50 14.33
N GLY A 158 6.87 -2.15 15.52
CA GLY A 158 8.02 -1.28 15.70
C GLY A 158 7.75 0.21 15.42
N CYS A 159 6.55 0.68 15.70
CA CYS A 159 6.21 2.09 15.51
C CYS A 159 6.64 2.97 16.67
#